data_65dde1d22102bf25ab2268f56a888b14
#
_entry.id   65dde1d22102bf25ab2268f56a888b14
#
_cell.length_a   1.000
_cell.length_b   1.000
_cell.length_c   1.000
_cell.angle_alpha   90.00
_cell.angle_beta   90.00
_cell.angle_gamma   90.00
#
_symmetry.space_group_name_H-M   'P 1'
#
loop_
_entity.id
_entity.type
_entity.pdbx_description
1 polymer ?
#
loop_
_entity_poly.entity_id
_entity_poly.type
_entity_poly.pdbx_seq_one_letter_code
_entity_poly.pdbx_strand_id
1 'polypeptide(L)'
;SQLTCINYRFLYILIFGGETMETITFTADLERNIRMMQELFRNDDTLIIRRAIGQNGLRCALFFFDGMVNSLAINQSLVRPILRCEQPRLSADILAAAVLQADECRVETDMNKVFAAFLYGDAIVLTDGDARPVLVNTKGFDKRSTAEPENERVLSGPREGFTECFMPNLALIRRRVNDPRLKFR
;
A
#
# COMPACT_ATOMS: atom_id res chain seq x y z
N SER A 1 -14.76 7.13 20.09
CA SER A 1 -13.88 5.97 19.88
C SER A 1 -12.53 6.48 19.43
N GLN A 2 -11.60 6.56 20.39
CA GLN A 2 -10.21 6.93 20.17
C GLN A 2 -9.48 5.68 19.64
N LEU A 3 -9.44 5.48 18.35
CA LEU A 3 -8.47 4.60 17.73
C LEU A 3 -7.20 5.42 17.47
N THR A 4 -6.26 5.19 18.33
CA THR A 4 -4.89 5.64 18.45
C THR A 4 -4.25 5.91 17.08
N CYS A 5 -3.95 7.17 16.84
CA CYS A 5 -3.01 7.61 15.82
C CYS A 5 -1.65 6.98 16.16
N ILE A 6 -1.30 5.87 15.51
CA ILE A 6 0.02 5.24 15.67
C ILE A 6 1.03 6.25 15.12
N ASN A 7 1.82 6.81 16.01
CA ASN A 7 2.88 7.73 15.62
C ASN A 7 4.02 6.89 15.01
N TYR A 8 4.12 6.86 13.68
CA TYR A 8 5.15 6.10 12.94
C TYR A 8 6.59 6.53 13.30
N ARG A 9 6.76 7.69 13.91
CA ARG A 9 8.01 8.12 14.55
C ARG A 9 8.42 7.17 15.69
N PHE A 10 7.45 6.65 16.44
CA PHE A 10 7.68 5.65 17.50
C PHE A 10 8.00 4.26 16.93
N LEU A 11 7.45 3.96 15.76
CA LEU A 11 7.66 2.69 15.07
C LEU A 11 9.10 2.53 14.57
N TYR A 12 9.70 3.60 14.07
CA TYR A 12 11.11 3.60 13.63
C TYR A 12 12.06 3.28 14.78
N ILE A 13 11.82 3.83 15.97
CA ILE A 13 12.61 3.56 17.17
C ILE A 13 12.57 2.07 17.58
N LEU A 14 11.41 1.43 17.42
CA LEU A 14 11.21 0.01 17.77
C LEU A 14 11.85 -0.96 16.75
N ILE A 15 11.92 -0.56 15.48
CA ILE A 15 12.45 -1.43 14.40
C ILE A 15 13.97 -1.28 14.26
N PHE A 16 14.52 -0.09 14.45
CA PHE A 16 15.92 0.22 14.15
C PHE A 16 16.81 0.48 15.38
N GLY A 17 16.34 0.21 16.58
CA GLY A 17 17.21 0.11 17.76
C GLY A 17 17.87 1.42 18.22
N GLY A 18 17.18 2.54 18.18
CA GLY A 18 17.54 3.69 19.04
C GLY A 18 18.60 4.66 18.53
N GLU A 19 19.04 4.59 17.27
CA GLU A 19 19.89 5.62 16.67
C GLU A 19 19.06 6.62 15.89
N THR A 20 19.16 7.89 16.26
CA THR A 20 18.62 9.13 15.68
C THR A 20 17.39 8.98 14.77
N MET A 21 16.29 9.53 15.25
CA MET A 21 14.98 9.57 14.66
C MET A 21 14.97 10.25 13.28
N GLU A 22 15.38 9.54 12.23
CA GLU A 22 14.99 9.92 10.88
C GLU A 22 13.50 9.58 10.71
N THR A 23 12.71 10.60 10.45
CA THR A 23 11.30 10.43 10.09
C THR A 23 11.26 9.60 8.80
N ILE A 24 10.49 8.49 8.78
CA ILE A 24 10.31 7.70 7.56
C ILE A 24 9.71 8.63 6.50
N THR A 25 10.48 8.91 5.45
CA THR A 25 10.05 9.75 4.33
C THR A 25 10.55 9.13 3.03
N PHE A 26 9.76 9.28 1.97
CA PHE A 26 10.24 8.96 0.63
C PHE A 26 11.19 10.04 0.14
N THR A 27 12.08 9.65 -0.74
CA THR A 27 13.07 10.51 -1.40
C THR A 27 12.89 10.47 -2.92
N ALA A 28 13.59 11.34 -3.63
CA ALA A 28 13.60 11.30 -5.09
C ALA A 28 14.35 10.08 -5.68
N ASP A 29 15.13 9.36 -4.87
CA ASP A 29 15.82 8.13 -5.26
C ASP A 29 14.90 6.92 -5.09
N LEU A 30 14.42 6.39 -6.21
CA LEU A 30 13.51 5.25 -6.25
C LEU A 30 14.09 3.99 -5.61
N GLU A 31 15.38 3.71 -5.81
CA GLU A 31 16.02 2.51 -5.27
C GLU A 31 16.20 2.60 -3.75
N ARG A 32 16.47 3.81 -3.23
CA ARG A 32 16.50 4.05 -1.78
C ARG A 32 15.12 3.79 -1.16
N ASN A 33 14.06 4.24 -1.81
CA ASN A 33 12.69 4.02 -1.35
C ASN A 33 12.32 2.53 -1.36
N ILE A 34 12.73 1.80 -2.40
CA ILE A 34 12.51 0.35 -2.49
C ILE A 34 13.21 -0.36 -1.34
N ARG A 35 14.48 -0.05 -1.06
CA ARG A 35 15.22 -0.65 0.07
C ARG A 35 14.57 -0.32 1.41
N MET A 36 14.12 0.92 1.60
CA MET A 36 13.41 1.35 2.81
C MET A 36 12.13 0.52 3.02
N MET A 37 11.33 0.33 1.99
CA MET A 37 10.10 -0.47 2.07
C MET A 37 10.40 -1.96 2.33
N GLN A 38 11.44 -2.51 1.71
CA GLN A 38 11.88 -3.88 1.96
C GLN A 38 12.32 -4.09 3.42
N GLU A 39 13.02 -3.11 3.99
CA GLU A 39 13.47 -3.20 5.38
C GLU A 39 12.31 -3.00 6.35
N LEU A 40 11.42 -2.04 6.10
CA LEU A 40 10.25 -1.77 6.93
C LEU A 40 9.31 -2.98 7.02
N PHE A 41 9.14 -3.69 5.91
CA PHE A 41 8.30 -4.88 5.81
C PHE A 41 9.11 -6.17 5.67
N ARG A 42 10.32 -6.19 6.22
CA ARG A 42 11.16 -7.40 6.27
C ARG A 42 10.38 -8.55 6.90
N ASN A 43 10.48 -9.74 6.29
CA ASN A 43 9.77 -10.96 6.68
C ASN A 43 8.23 -10.87 6.57
N ASP A 44 7.73 -10.04 5.68
CA ASP A 44 6.32 -10.00 5.33
C ASP A 44 6.17 -10.48 3.87
N ASP A 45 5.75 -11.73 3.70
CA ASP A 45 5.64 -12.36 2.38
C ASP A 45 4.46 -11.83 1.58
N THR A 46 3.57 -11.05 2.20
CA THR A 46 2.42 -10.44 1.51
C THR A 46 2.75 -9.11 0.85
N LEU A 47 3.90 -8.46 1.17
CA LEU A 47 4.33 -7.25 0.49
C LEU A 47 4.81 -7.57 -0.94
N ILE A 48 4.16 -6.98 -1.93
CA ILE A 48 4.61 -7.04 -3.32
C ILE A 48 5.22 -5.70 -3.71
N ILE A 49 6.42 -5.75 -4.25
CA ILE A 49 7.12 -4.61 -4.83
C ILE A 49 7.30 -4.87 -6.32
N ARG A 50 6.60 -4.11 -7.15
CA ARG A 50 6.66 -4.26 -8.61
C ARG A 50 7.31 -3.04 -9.24
N ARG A 51 8.41 -3.27 -9.96
CA ARG A 51 9.03 -2.24 -10.81
C ARG A 51 8.34 -2.19 -12.16
N ALA A 52 8.12 -1.00 -12.68
CA ALA A 52 7.59 -0.75 -14.00
C ALA A 52 8.46 0.29 -14.70
N ILE A 53 8.83 0.03 -15.96
CA ILE A 53 9.66 0.92 -16.77
C ILE A 53 8.88 1.27 -18.03
N GLY A 54 8.59 2.57 -18.22
CA GLY A 54 7.96 3.10 -19.42
C GLY A 54 8.88 3.07 -20.65
N GLN A 55 8.32 3.33 -21.82
CA GLN A 55 9.03 3.16 -23.10
C GLN A 55 10.31 4.00 -23.20
N ASN A 56 10.31 5.22 -22.67
CA ASN A 56 11.47 6.11 -22.72
C ASN A 56 12.22 6.22 -21.37
N GLY A 57 12.16 5.11 -20.56
CA GLY A 57 12.96 5.01 -19.36
C GLY A 57 12.33 5.60 -18.10
N LEU A 58 11.04 5.97 -18.11
CA LEU A 58 10.29 6.29 -16.90
C LEU A 58 10.39 5.12 -15.92
N ARG A 59 10.97 5.34 -14.74
CA ARG A 59 11.10 4.31 -13.71
C ARG A 59 10.08 4.54 -12.60
N CYS A 60 9.25 3.54 -12.35
CA CYS A 60 8.27 3.55 -11.26
C CYS A 60 8.39 2.29 -10.40
N ALA A 61 7.99 2.40 -9.14
CA ALA A 61 7.80 1.28 -8.23
C ALA A 61 6.39 1.32 -7.65
N LEU A 62 5.74 0.16 -7.66
CA LEU A 62 4.43 -0.04 -7.08
C LEU A 62 4.59 -0.93 -5.84
N PHE A 63 3.95 -0.54 -4.74
CA PHE A 63 3.94 -1.30 -3.49
C PHE A 63 2.49 -1.60 -3.14
N PHE A 64 2.19 -2.84 -2.83
CA PHE A 64 0.85 -3.26 -2.40
C PHE A 64 0.93 -4.59 -1.65
N PHE A 65 -0.11 -4.91 -0.90
CA PHE A 65 -0.20 -6.20 -0.22
C PHE A 65 -1.03 -7.19 -1.04
N ASP A 66 -0.49 -8.39 -1.21
CA ASP A 66 -1.22 -9.50 -1.82
C ASP A 66 -2.49 -9.83 -1.02
N GLY A 67 -3.56 -10.18 -1.73
CA GLY A 67 -4.87 -10.44 -1.14
C GLY A 67 -5.66 -9.18 -0.71
N MET A 68 -5.04 -7.98 -0.68
CA MET A 68 -5.72 -6.74 -0.33
C MET A 68 -6.13 -5.91 -1.53
N VAL A 69 -5.52 -6.13 -2.68
CA VAL A 69 -5.74 -5.37 -3.91
C VAL A 69 -6.43 -6.22 -4.97
N ASN A 70 -7.11 -5.55 -5.90
CA ASN A 70 -7.58 -6.17 -7.12
C ASN A 70 -6.42 -6.26 -8.12
N SER A 71 -5.91 -7.47 -8.37
CA SER A 71 -4.77 -7.70 -9.27
C SER A 71 -5.06 -7.25 -10.71
N LEU A 72 -6.31 -7.32 -11.15
CA LEU A 72 -6.71 -6.84 -12.48
C LEU A 72 -6.60 -5.31 -12.54
N ALA A 73 -7.09 -4.61 -11.51
CA ALA A 73 -6.97 -3.15 -11.40
C ALA A 73 -5.49 -2.71 -11.36
N ILE A 74 -4.63 -3.38 -10.56
CA ILE A 74 -3.19 -3.12 -10.56
C ILE A 74 -2.61 -3.22 -11.98
N ASN A 75 -2.91 -4.31 -12.70
CA ASN A 75 -2.34 -4.53 -14.02
C ASN A 75 -2.90 -3.58 -15.09
N GLN A 76 -4.20 -3.35 -15.12
CA GLN A 76 -4.86 -2.56 -16.17
C GLN A 76 -4.73 -1.06 -15.92
N SER A 77 -4.95 -0.63 -14.67
CA SER A 77 -5.04 0.80 -14.35
C SER A 77 -3.72 1.43 -13.92
N LEU A 78 -2.73 0.64 -13.47
CA LEU A 78 -1.44 1.15 -13.03
C LEU A 78 -0.29 0.69 -13.93
N VAL A 79 -0.06 -0.61 -14.02
CA VAL A 79 1.13 -1.13 -14.70
C VAL A 79 1.09 -0.87 -16.20
N ARG A 80 -0.01 -1.21 -16.87
CA ARG A 80 -0.12 -1.04 -18.33
C ARG A 80 0.02 0.42 -18.76
N PRO A 81 -0.63 1.42 -18.12
CA PRO A 81 -0.42 2.83 -18.45
C PRO A 81 1.04 3.28 -18.27
N ILE A 82 1.70 2.88 -17.17
CA ILE A 82 3.11 3.21 -16.93
C ILE A 82 4.00 2.63 -18.03
N LEU A 83 3.82 1.35 -18.39
CA LEU A 83 4.60 0.69 -19.45
C LEU A 83 4.43 1.35 -20.82
N ARG A 84 3.28 1.97 -21.09
CA ARG A 84 2.99 2.68 -22.34
C ARG A 84 3.40 4.16 -22.31
N CYS A 85 3.81 4.67 -21.16
CA CYS A 85 4.19 6.06 -21.03
C CYS A 85 5.49 6.34 -21.78
N GLU A 86 5.45 7.35 -22.65
CA GLU A 86 6.57 7.76 -23.48
C GLU A 86 7.42 8.87 -22.83
N GLN A 87 6.96 9.42 -21.72
CA GLN A 87 7.70 10.47 -21.01
C GLN A 87 8.78 9.83 -20.15
N PRO A 88 10.04 10.30 -20.22
CA PRO A 88 11.16 9.70 -19.49
C PRO A 88 11.13 10.02 -17.98
N ARG A 89 10.46 11.11 -17.61
CA ARG A 89 10.30 11.56 -16.21
C ARG A 89 8.94 12.20 -16.01
N LEU A 90 8.34 11.94 -14.87
CA LEU A 90 7.06 12.53 -14.47
C LEU A 90 7.10 12.93 -13.01
N SER A 91 6.42 14.03 -12.68
CA SER A 91 6.07 14.32 -11.29
C SER A 91 4.93 13.43 -10.81
N ALA A 92 4.80 13.29 -9.50
CA ALA A 92 3.70 12.54 -8.88
C ALA A 92 2.32 13.07 -9.32
N ASP A 93 2.17 14.40 -9.48
CA ASP A 93 0.91 15.01 -9.92
C ASP A 93 0.55 14.60 -11.35
N ILE A 94 1.51 14.63 -12.28
CA ILE A 94 1.26 14.23 -13.67
C ILE A 94 1.02 12.74 -13.76
N LEU A 95 1.75 11.92 -12.98
CA LEU A 95 1.55 10.49 -12.91
C LEU A 95 0.11 10.18 -12.47
N ALA A 96 -0.37 10.83 -11.39
CA ALA A 96 -1.71 10.63 -10.85
C ALA A 96 -2.81 11.12 -11.80
N ALA A 97 -2.63 12.29 -12.43
CA ALA A 97 -3.68 12.95 -13.20
C ALA A 97 -3.78 12.48 -14.65
N ALA A 98 -2.65 12.07 -15.27
CA ALA A 98 -2.59 11.86 -16.71
C ALA A 98 -2.20 10.43 -17.12
N VAL A 99 -1.56 9.67 -16.26
CA VAL A 99 -1.05 8.33 -16.62
C VAL A 99 -1.87 7.22 -15.97
N LEU A 100 -2.08 7.29 -14.66
CA LEU A 100 -2.82 6.26 -13.95
C LEU A 100 -4.31 6.35 -14.29
N GLN A 101 -4.93 5.18 -14.50
CA GLN A 101 -6.33 5.05 -14.94
C GLN A 101 -7.19 4.42 -13.85
N ALA A 102 -7.01 4.83 -12.61
CA ALA A 102 -7.82 4.39 -11.49
C ALA A 102 -8.78 5.51 -11.05
N ASP A 103 -9.93 5.13 -10.52
CA ASP A 103 -10.98 6.07 -10.14
C ASP A 103 -10.54 7.06 -9.06
N GLU A 104 -9.64 6.64 -8.18
CA GLU A 104 -9.18 7.44 -7.05
C GLU A 104 -7.66 7.37 -6.95
N CYS A 105 -7.01 8.42 -7.46
CA CYS A 105 -5.57 8.66 -7.36
C CYS A 105 -5.33 9.99 -6.66
N ARG A 106 -4.44 10.00 -5.66
CA ARG A 106 -4.06 11.23 -4.98
C ARG A 106 -2.59 11.23 -4.59
N VAL A 107 -1.96 12.40 -4.69
CA VAL A 107 -0.65 12.65 -4.12
C VAL A 107 -0.83 12.95 -2.62
N GLU A 108 -0.09 12.26 -1.76
CA GLU A 108 -0.14 12.47 -0.32
C GLU A 108 1.29 12.65 0.22
N THR A 109 1.49 13.64 1.08
CA THR A 109 2.80 13.95 1.66
C THR A 109 2.88 13.63 3.16
N ASP A 110 1.74 13.48 3.82
CA ASP A 110 1.68 13.05 5.21
C ASP A 110 1.89 11.52 5.29
N MET A 111 3.06 11.13 5.75
CA MET A 111 3.45 9.71 5.81
C MET A 111 2.54 8.87 6.72
N ASN A 112 1.92 9.49 7.74
CA ASN A 112 0.95 8.77 8.57
C ASN A 112 -0.29 8.39 7.74
N LYS A 113 -0.78 9.31 6.91
CA LYS A 113 -1.90 9.04 6.00
C LYS A 113 -1.51 8.06 4.91
N VAL A 114 -0.28 8.17 4.39
CA VAL A 114 0.25 7.24 3.39
C VAL A 114 0.24 5.81 3.93
N PHE A 115 0.86 5.59 5.09
CA PHE A 115 0.92 4.24 5.66
C PHE A 115 -0.44 3.74 6.15
N ALA A 116 -1.29 4.60 6.71
CA ALA A 116 -2.64 4.21 7.09
C ALA A 116 -3.46 3.71 5.88
N ALA A 117 -3.41 4.42 4.75
CA ALA A 117 -4.09 4.02 3.52
C ALA A 117 -3.48 2.75 2.92
N PHE A 118 -2.15 2.63 2.90
CA PHE A 118 -1.42 1.48 2.41
C PHE A 118 -1.76 0.20 3.20
N LEU A 119 -1.72 0.27 4.53
CA LEU A 119 -2.09 -0.86 5.40
C LEU A 119 -3.57 -1.23 5.31
N TYR A 120 -4.39 -0.30 4.84
CA TYR A 120 -5.82 -0.53 4.59
C TYR A 120 -6.10 -1.10 3.19
N GLY A 121 -5.09 -1.17 2.29
CA GLY A 121 -5.18 -1.81 0.98
C GLY A 121 -5.12 -0.87 -0.22
N ASP A 122 -4.70 0.37 -0.04
CA ASP A 122 -4.32 1.23 -1.17
C ASP A 122 -2.94 0.80 -1.70
N ALA A 123 -2.70 0.99 -2.99
CA ALA A 123 -1.36 0.87 -3.56
C ALA A 123 -0.61 2.19 -3.45
N ILE A 124 0.71 2.11 -3.21
CA ILE A 124 1.63 3.24 -3.34
C ILE A 124 2.33 3.15 -4.69
N VAL A 125 2.37 4.23 -5.44
CA VAL A 125 3.17 4.36 -6.66
C VAL A 125 4.17 5.48 -6.49
N LEU A 126 5.45 5.17 -6.74
CA LEU A 126 6.55 6.12 -6.75
C LEU A 126 7.16 6.20 -8.13
N THR A 127 7.58 7.40 -8.52
CA THR A 127 8.37 7.65 -9.73
C THR A 127 9.76 8.12 -9.36
N ASP A 128 10.75 7.73 -10.16
CA ASP A 128 12.12 8.19 -9.97
C ASP A 128 12.22 9.71 -10.23
N GLY A 129 12.83 10.41 -9.29
CA GLY A 129 12.99 11.87 -9.36
C GLY A 129 11.92 12.67 -8.59
N ASP A 130 10.88 12.04 -8.02
CA ASP A 130 9.90 12.70 -7.15
C ASP A 130 9.76 11.92 -5.82
N ALA A 131 9.84 12.66 -4.72
CA ALA A 131 9.72 12.07 -3.37
C ALA A 131 8.27 11.84 -2.92
N ARG A 132 7.30 12.35 -3.67
CA ARG A 132 5.89 12.31 -3.29
C ARG A 132 5.20 11.05 -3.80
N PRO A 133 4.64 10.22 -2.90
CA PRO A 133 3.90 9.04 -3.31
C PRO A 133 2.53 9.39 -3.89
N VAL A 134 2.12 8.60 -4.87
CA VAL A 134 0.74 8.55 -5.34
C VAL A 134 0.05 7.38 -4.65
N LEU A 135 -1.02 7.66 -3.92
CA LEU A 135 -1.90 6.66 -3.37
C LEU A 135 -3.01 6.34 -4.38
N VAL A 136 -3.23 5.08 -4.60
CA VAL A 136 -4.25 4.60 -5.53
C VAL A 136 -5.18 3.61 -4.82
N ASN A 137 -6.46 3.89 -4.87
CA ASN A 137 -7.47 2.97 -4.36
C ASN A 137 -7.60 1.77 -5.29
N THR A 138 -6.99 0.66 -4.88
CA THR A 138 -7.01 -0.61 -5.63
C THR A 138 -7.64 -1.74 -4.82
N LYS A 139 -8.41 -1.41 -3.80
CA LYS A 139 -9.01 -2.37 -2.88
C LYS A 139 -9.85 -3.41 -3.63
N GLY A 140 -9.48 -4.67 -3.44
CA GLY A 140 -10.12 -5.81 -4.08
C GLY A 140 -11.01 -6.63 -3.15
N PHE A 141 -11.50 -6.01 -2.07
CA PHE A 141 -12.36 -6.73 -1.14
C PHE A 141 -13.67 -7.08 -1.81
N ASP A 142 -13.90 -8.37 -1.96
CA ASP A 142 -15.19 -8.84 -2.41
C ASP A 142 -16.21 -8.62 -1.29
N LYS A 143 -17.00 -7.55 -1.42
CA LYS A 143 -18.05 -7.18 -0.43
C LYS A 143 -19.14 -8.25 -0.31
N ARG A 144 -19.10 -9.28 -1.17
CA ARG A 144 -20.14 -10.32 -1.26
C ARG A 144 -19.78 -11.65 -0.59
N SER A 145 -18.52 -11.84 -0.20
CA SER A 145 -18.07 -13.15 0.34
C SER A 145 -17.97 -13.23 1.87
N THR A 146 -18.15 -12.14 2.58
CA THR A 146 -18.23 -12.16 4.04
C THR A 146 -19.67 -12.36 4.48
N ALA A 147 -20.16 -13.60 4.42
CA ALA A 147 -21.43 -13.98 5.03
C ALA A 147 -21.28 -13.96 6.56
N GLU A 148 -22.31 -13.48 7.23
CA GLU A 148 -22.40 -13.59 8.71
C GLU A 148 -22.45 -15.08 9.08
N PRO A 149 -21.59 -15.59 9.99
CA PRO A 149 -21.67 -16.97 10.44
C PRO A 149 -23.07 -17.23 11.03
N GLU A 150 -23.75 -18.24 10.54
CA GLU A 150 -25.12 -18.55 10.99
C GLU A 150 -25.22 -18.89 12.48
N ASN A 151 -24.11 -19.30 13.09
CA ASN A 151 -24.06 -19.82 14.46
C ASN A 151 -23.58 -18.83 15.53
N GLU A 152 -23.02 -17.66 15.15
CA GLU A 152 -22.54 -16.65 16.11
C GLU A 152 -22.94 -15.23 15.67
N ARG A 153 -24.18 -14.87 15.97
CA ARG A 153 -24.64 -13.49 15.77
C ARG A 153 -24.13 -12.59 16.89
N VAL A 154 -23.17 -11.75 16.58
CA VAL A 154 -22.70 -10.71 17.50
C VAL A 154 -23.72 -9.59 17.54
N LEU A 155 -24.25 -9.29 18.72
CA LEU A 155 -25.26 -8.24 18.96
C LEU A 155 -24.70 -6.81 18.75
N SER A 156 -23.36 -6.65 18.77
CA SER A 156 -22.69 -5.36 18.55
C SER A 156 -21.27 -5.58 18.09
N GLY A 157 -20.91 -5.14 16.87
CA GLY A 157 -19.56 -5.22 16.31
C GLY A 157 -19.53 -5.45 14.80
N PRO A 158 -18.34 -5.48 14.17
CA PRO A 158 -18.21 -5.73 12.74
C PRO A 158 -18.67 -7.16 12.42
N ARG A 159 -19.54 -7.28 11.41
CA ARG A 159 -20.15 -8.53 10.96
C ARG A 159 -19.34 -9.26 9.89
N GLU A 160 -18.04 -9.32 10.05
CA GLU A 160 -17.14 -10.03 9.13
C GLU A 160 -16.53 -11.24 9.83
N GLY A 161 -16.78 -12.44 9.32
CA GLY A 161 -16.20 -13.69 9.78
C GLY A 161 -15.07 -14.18 8.88
N PHE A 162 -14.22 -15.08 9.37
CA PHE A 162 -13.24 -15.77 8.56
C PHE A 162 -13.93 -16.72 7.57
N THR A 163 -13.37 -16.79 6.37
CA THR A 163 -13.78 -17.68 5.30
C THR A 163 -12.83 -18.89 5.21
N GLU A 164 -13.16 -19.89 4.42
CA GLU A 164 -12.28 -21.03 4.14
C GLU A 164 -11.03 -20.60 3.32
N CYS A 165 -11.07 -19.44 2.70
CA CYS A 165 -9.95 -18.91 1.92
C CYS A 165 -8.95 -18.14 2.78
N PHE A 166 -7.68 -18.54 2.71
CA PHE A 166 -6.60 -17.99 3.54
C PHE A 166 -6.35 -16.51 3.29
N MET A 167 -6.18 -16.08 2.02
CA MET A 167 -5.79 -14.70 1.66
C MET A 167 -6.83 -13.64 2.08
N PRO A 168 -8.14 -13.81 1.89
CA PRO A 168 -9.14 -12.90 2.43
C PRO A 168 -9.07 -12.75 3.95
N ASN A 169 -8.76 -13.83 4.67
CA ASN A 169 -8.63 -13.79 6.13
C ASN A 169 -7.40 -12.99 6.58
N LEU A 170 -6.26 -13.13 5.89
CA LEU A 170 -5.07 -12.30 6.13
C LEU A 170 -5.36 -10.81 5.87
N ALA A 171 -6.04 -10.51 4.77
CA ALA A 171 -6.46 -9.15 4.45
C ALA A 171 -7.37 -8.55 5.53
N LEU A 172 -8.32 -9.35 6.04
CA LEU A 172 -9.20 -8.96 7.14
C LEU A 172 -8.40 -8.62 8.42
N ILE A 173 -7.47 -9.49 8.81
CA ILE A 173 -6.60 -9.29 9.98
C ILE A 173 -5.78 -8.01 9.80
N ARG A 174 -5.11 -7.82 8.65
CA ARG A 174 -4.29 -6.64 8.38
C ARG A 174 -5.09 -5.34 8.48
N ARG A 175 -6.28 -5.30 7.89
CA ARG A 175 -7.17 -4.12 7.96
C ARG A 175 -7.59 -3.78 9.39
N ARG A 176 -7.85 -4.80 10.22
CA ARG A 176 -8.28 -4.58 11.60
C ARG A 176 -7.15 -4.17 12.52
N VAL A 177 -6.00 -4.79 12.38
CA VAL A 177 -4.81 -4.50 13.19
C VAL A 177 -4.19 -3.18 12.74
N ASN A 178 -4.13 -2.91 11.42
CA ASN A 178 -3.60 -1.69 10.80
C ASN A 178 -2.24 -1.26 11.41
N ASP A 179 -1.34 -2.22 11.62
CA ASP A 179 -0.04 -2.03 12.23
C ASP A 179 1.05 -2.59 11.28
N PRO A 180 2.05 -1.78 10.87
CA PRO A 180 3.13 -2.25 9.99
C PRO A 180 4.04 -3.30 10.63
N ARG A 181 3.95 -3.52 11.94
CA ARG A 181 4.66 -4.62 12.65
C ARG A 181 4.00 -5.98 12.41
N LEU A 182 2.74 -6.01 11.98
CA LEU A 182 2.08 -7.24 11.60
C LEU A 182 2.75 -7.80 10.36
N LYS A 183 3.35 -8.98 10.48
CA LYS A 183 4.03 -9.70 9.40
C LYS A 183 3.35 -11.06 9.19
N PHE A 184 3.18 -11.43 7.95
CA PHE A 184 2.72 -12.75 7.56
C PHE A 184 3.85 -13.51 6.86
N ARG A 185 4.07 -14.75 7.29
CA ARG A 185 5.06 -15.67 6.72
C ARG A 185 4.39 -16.96 6.30
#